data_b86ed1ee035e2fc4188f48dc2328f3b9
#
_entry.id   b86ed1ee035e2fc4188f48dc2328f3b9
#
_cell.length_a   1.000
_cell.length_b   1.000
_cell.length_c   1.000
_cell.angle_alpha   90.00
_cell.angle_beta   90.00
_cell.angle_gamma   90.00
#
_symmetry.space_group_name_H-M   'P 1'
#
loop_
_entity.id
_entity.type
_entity.pdbx_description
1 polymer ?
#
loop_
_entity_poly.entity_id
_entity_poly.type
_entity_poly.pdbx_seq_one_letter_code
_entity_poly.pdbx_strand_id
1 'polypeptide(L)'
;MMCVILGVQPDVPTEINENGGRQSATPYAFHFLPPHALFAAAEVAKYGAEKYGETLLNRNYKRIPPEEHVNHAIQHLFAYLAGDESDDHLSHAILRAMFAYEVNHERD
;
A
#
# COMPACT_ATOMS: atom_id res chain seq x y z
N MET A 1 19.93 7.22 3.99
CA MET A 1 19.53 5.94 3.39
C MET A 1 19.71 5.99 1.89
N MET A 2 20.23 4.93 1.34
CA MET A 2 20.45 4.87 -0.10
C MET A 2 19.11 4.80 -0.83
N CYS A 3 18.95 5.65 -1.83
CA CYS A 3 17.76 5.62 -2.67
C CYS A 3 17.88 4.47 -3.66
N VAL A 4 16.98 3.49 -3.56
CA VAL A 4 16.98 2.32 -4.44
C VAL A 4 15.82 2.43 -5.39
N ILE A 5 16.10 2.29 -6.68
CA ILE A 5 15.05 2.18 -7.67
C ILE A 5 14.52 0.76 -7.61
N LEU A 6 13.26 0.63 -7.19
CA LEU A 6 12.65 -0.66 -6.96
C LEU A 6 12.62 -1.49 -8.25
N GLY A 7 13.14 -2.70 -8.17
CA GLY A 7 13.13 -3.63 -9.28
C GLY A 7 14.12 -3.35 -10.41
N VAL A 8 14.93 -2.26 -10.29
CA VAL A 8 15.91 -1.91 -11.33
C VAL A 8 17.22 -1.57 -10.67
N GLN A 9 18.13 -2.54 -10.63
CA GLN A 9 19.47 -2.36 -10.08
C GLN A 9 20.46 -3.03 -11.03
N PRO A 10 21.45 -2.29 -11.56
CA PRO A 10 22.37 -2.84 -12.54
C PRO A 10 23.23 -4.00 -12.03
N ASP A 11 23.49 -4.04 -10.71
CA ASP A 11 24.35 -5.05 -10.11
C ASP A 11 23.61 -6.22 -9.47
N VAL A 12 22.31 -6.35 -9.75
CA VAL A 12 21.51 -7.44 -9.19
C VAL A 12 22.00 -8.78 -9.80
N PRO A 13 22.28 -9.79 -8.96
CA PRO A 13 22.68 -11.10 -9.48
C PRO A 13 21.58 -11.72 -10.34
N THR A 14 21.97 -12.53 -11.28
CA THR A 14 21.00 -13.28 -12.09
C THR A 14 20.61 -14.55 -11.34
N GLU A 15 19.40 -15.02 -11.64
CA GLU A 15 18.92 -16.30 -11.14
C GLU A 15 18.44 -17.15 -12.31
N ILE A 16 18.40 -18.47 -12.09
CA ILE A 16 17.91 -19.42 -13.09
C ILE A 16 16.66 -20.05 -12.49
N ASN A 17 15.53 -19.90 -13.19
CA ASN A 17 14.29 -20.50 -12.71
C ASN A 17 14.26 -22.02 -13.01
N GLU A 18 13.19 -22.66 -12.53
CA GLU A 18 13.05 -24.12 -12.63
C GLU A 18 13.01 -24.67 -14.06
N ASN A 19 12.71 -23.81 -15.03
CA ASN A 19 12.69 -24.21 -16.45
C ASN A 19 13.97 -23.82 -17.19
N GLY A 20 15.00 -23.37 -16.47
CA GLY A 20 16.28 -22.99 -17.06
C GLY A 20 16.33 -21.57 -17.59
N GLY A 21 15.27 -20.77 -17.41
CA GLY A 21 15.27 -19.37 -17.82
C GLY A 21 16.12 -18.52 -16.88
N ARG A 22 16.83 -17.56 -17.43
CA ARG A 22 17.68 -16.66 -16.66
C ARG A 22 17.04 -15.28 -16.56
N GLN A 23 17.14 -14.68 -15.40
CA GLN A 23 16.66 -13.31 -15.16
C GLN A 23 17.44 -12.67 -14.03
N SER A 24 17.35 -11.35 -13.93
CA SER A 24 17.86 -10.65 -12.77
C SER A 24 17.03 -11.03 -11.55
N ALA A 25 17.68 -11.24 -10.42
CA ALA A 25 16.97 -11.55 -9.18
C ALA A 25 16.18 -10.34 -8.72
N THR A 26 14.96 -10.59 -8.26
CA THR A 26 14.08 -9.57 -7.70
C THR A 26 13.95 -9.79 -6.21
N PRO A 27 14.33 -8.80 -5.37
CA PRO A 27 14.27 -8.99 -3.93
C PRO A 27 12.85 -8.99 -3.35
N TYR A 28 11.84 -8.72 -4.19
CA TYR A 28 10.46 -8.59 -3.76
C TYR A 28 9.60 -9.65 -4.41
N ALA A 29 8.73 -10.28 -3.61
CA ALA A 29 7.78 -11.27 -4.10
C ALA A 29 6.39 -10.64 -4.22
N PHE A 30 6.24 -9.70 -5.15
CA PHE A 30 4.96 -9.00 -5.37
C PHE A 30 3.82 -9.98 -5.66
N HIS A 31 4.13 -11.10 -6.33
CA HIS A 31 3.12 -12.11 -6.70
C HIS A 31 2.61 -12.90 -5.50
N PHE A 32 3.21 -12.77 -4.32
CA PHE A 32 2.68 -13.35 -3.09
C PHE A 32 1.71 -12.42 -2.37
N LEU A 33 1.59 -11.17 -2.82
CA LEU A 33 0.61 -10.25 -2.23
C LEU A 33 -0.79 -10.62 -2.71
N PRO A 34 -1.81 -10.45 -1.86
CA PRO A 34 -3.20 -10.77 -2.24
C PRO A 34 -3.72 -9.74 -3.26
N PRO A 35 -3.93 -10.15 -4.52
CA PRO A 35 -4.25 -9.18 -5.57
C PRO A 35 -5.60 -8.50 -5.41
N HIS A 36 -6.62 -9.23 -4.95
CA HIS A 36 -7.94 -8.62 -4.77
C HIS A 36 -7.92 -7.54 -3.71
N ALA A 37 -7.16 -7.75 -2.62
CA ALA A 37 -7.02 -6.75 -1.57
C ALA A 37 -6.33 -5.49 -2.10
N LEU A 38 -5.31 -5.66 -2.95
CA LEU A 38 -4.60 -4.52 -3.51
C LEU A 38 -5.47 -3.74 -4.49
N PHE A 39 -6.28 -4.42 -5.32
CA PHE A 39 -7.23 -3.74 -6.18
C PHE A 39 -8.26 -2.97 -5.36
N ALA A 40 -8.77 -3.56 -4.28
CA ALA A 40 -9.73 -2.90 -3.41
C ALA A 40 -9.13 -1.64 -2.77
N ALA A 41 -7.90 -1.73 -2.27
CA ALA A 41 -7.21 -0.57 -1.70
C ALA A 41 -6.99 0.52 -2.75
N ALA A 42 -6.61 0.13 -3.97
CA ALA A 42 -6.40 1.10 -5.05
C ALA A 42 -7.69 1.81 -5.45
N GLU A 43 -8.81 1.10 -5.43
CA GLU A 43 -10.11 1.69 -5.74
C GLU A 43 -10.50 2.75 -4.70
N VAL A 44 -10.32 2.44 -3.42
CA VAL A 44 -10.59 3.40 -2.34
C VAL A 44 -9.63 4.59 -2.43
N ALA A 45 -8.38 4.35 -2.78
CA ALA A 45 -7.39 5.42 -2.96
C ALA A 45 -7.82 6.38 -4.08
N LYS A 46 -8.32 5.84 -5.18
CA LYS A 46 -8.80 6.67 -6.29
C LYS A 46 -10.01 7.50 -5.87
N TYR A 47 -10.96 6.88 -5.19
CA TYR A 47 -12.14 7.58 -4.70
C TYR A 47 -11.76 8.72 -3.77
N GLY A 48 -10.85 8.48 -2.83
CA GLY A 48 -10.39 9.50 -1.90
C GLY A 48 -9.65 10.63 -2.60
N ALA A 49 -8.81 10.31 -3.58
CA ALA A 49 -8.10 11.32 -4.35
C ALA A 49 -9.07 12.24 -5.09
N GLU A 50 -10.10 11.69 -5.70
CA GLU A 50 -11.13 12.47 -6.38
C GLU A 50 -11.92 13.33 -5.38
N LYS A 51 -12.28 12.75 -4.23
CA LYS A 51 -13.05 13.45 -3.20
C LYS A 51 -12.32 14.66 -2.63
N TYR A 52 -11.00 14.54 -2.44
CA TYR A 52 -10.21 15.61 -1.83
C TYR A 52 -9.40 16.42 -2.84
N GLY A 53 -9.60 16.18 -4.14
CA GLY A 53 -8.89 16.92 -5.19
C GLY A 53 -7.39 16.69 -5.17
N GLU A 54 -6.96 15.48 -4.84
CA GLU A 54 -5.54 15.17 -4.76
C GLU A 54 -4.90 15.02 -6.13
N THR A 55 -3.61 15.34 -6.19
CA THR A 55 -2.73 15.04 -7.33
C THR A 55 -1.56 14.23 -6.82
N LEU A 56 -0.72 13.74 -7.71
CA LEU A 56 0.48 13.00 -7.30
C LEU A 56 1.45 13.87 -6.49
N LEU A 57 1.36 15.19 -6.64
CA LEU A 57 2.21 16.12 -5.90
C LEU A 57 1.55 16.66 -4.64
N ASN A 58 0.24 16.54 -4.53
CA ASN A 58 -0.51 17.08 -3.42
C ASN A 58 -1.39 15.98 -2.80
N ARG A 59 -0.76 15.15 -1.99
CA ARG A 59 -1.41 13.98 -1.39
C ARG A 59 -1.89 14.29 0.01
N ASN A 60 -3.20 14.27 0.20
CA ASN A 60 -3.83 14.61 1.48
C ASN A 60 -3.34 13.72 2.63
N TYR A 61 -3.18 12.40 2.39
CA TYR A 61 -2.81 11.48 3.47
C TYR A 61 -1.46 11.82 4.10
N LYS A 62 -0.57 12.48 3.35
CA LYS A 62 0.76 12.85 3.87
C LYS A 62 0.70 13.93 4.95
N ARG A 63 -0.41 14.64 5.04
CA ARG A 63 -0.61 15.69 6.03
C ARG A 63 -1.33 15.21 7.28
N ILE A 64 -1.64 13.91 7.35
CA ILE A 64 -2.34 13.30 8.47
C ILE A 64 -1.33 12.48 9.27
N PRO A 65 -1.22 12.66 10.59
CA PRO A 65 -0.28 11.88 11.39
C PRO A 65 -0.55 10.37 11.28
N PRO A 66 0.49 9.53 11.34
CA PRO A 66 0.31 8.08 11.24
C PRO A 66 -0.68 7.53 12.27
N GLU A 67 -0.67 8.09 13.49
CA GLU A 67 -1.56 7.65 14.57
C GLU A 67 -3.03 7.81 14.20
N GLU A 68 -3.36 8.88 13.47
CA GLU A 68 -4.73 9.11 13.01
C GLU A 68 -5.13 8.10 11.94
N HIS A 69 -4.21 7.76 11.04
CA HIS A 69 -4.46 6.72 10.06
C HIS A 69 -4.70 5.37 10.73
N VAL A 70 -3.89 5.06 11.75
CA VAL A 70 -4.06 3.82 12.51
C VAL A 70 -5.41 3.78 13.20
N ASN A 71 -5.80 4.89 13.84
CA ASN A 71 -7.09 4.97 14.53
C ASN A 71 -8.25 4.72 13.56
N HIS A 72 -8.21 5.32 12.37
CA HIS A 72 -9.23 5.10 11.35
C HIS A 72 -9.24 3.65 10.85
N ALA A 73 -8.06 3.05 10.68
CA ALA A 73 -7.98 1.64 10.29
C ALA A 73 -8.65 0.74 11.34
N ILE A 74 -8.37 0.99 12.61
CA ILE A 74 -8.97 0.24 13.71
C ILE A 74 -10.49 0.44 13.74
N GLN A 75 -10.96 1.66 13.52
CA GLN A 75 -12.39 1.95 13.47
C GLN A 75 -13.09 1.11 12.40
N HIS A 76 -12.52 1.05 11.20
CA HIS A 76 -13.09 0.24 10.13
C HIS A 76 -13.07 -1.25 10.46
N LEU A 77 -11.99 -1.75 11.08
CA LEU A 77 -11.91 -3.15 11.46
C LEU A 77 -12.95 -3.51 12.52
N PHE A 78 -13.15 -2.64 13.51
CA PHE A 78 -14.18 -2.87 14.52
C PHE A 78 -15.60 -2.78 13.94
N ALA A 79 -15.82 -1.84 13.02
CA ALA A 79 -17.10 -1.74 12.34
C ALA A 79 -17.43 -3.01 11.58
N TYR A 80 -16.42 -3.57 10.90
CA TYR A 80 -16.56 -4.85 10.21
C TYR A 80 -16.94 -5.97 11.19
N LEU A 81 -16.26 -6.06 12.32
CA LEU A 81 -16.54 -7.07 13.33
C LEU A 81 -17.93 -6.91 13.95
N ALA A 82 -18.41 -5.68 14.04
CA ALA A 82 -19.75 -5.40 14.55
C ALA A 82 -20.86 -5.71 13.53
N GLY A 83 -20.49 -6.11 12.31
CA GLY A 83 -21.48 -6.48 11.30
C GLY A 83 -22.01 -5.30 10.50
N ASP A 84 -21.36 -4.13 10.56
CA ASP A 84 -21.79 -2.97 9.78
C ASP A 84 -21.41 -3.17 8.30
N GLU A 85 -22.40 -3.05 7.43
CA GLU A 85 -22.23 -3.22 6.01
C GLU A 85 -22.42 -1.93 5.23
N SER A 86 -22.42 -0.78 5.91
CA SER A 86 -22.66 0.51 5.27
C SER A 86 -21.49 0.97 4.40
N ASP A 87 -20.32 0.35 4.55
CA ASP A 87 -19.13 0.73 3.83
C ASP A 87 -18.24 -0.50 3.66
N ASP A 88 -17.30 -0.43 2.73
CA ASP A 88 -16.28 -1.48 2.54
C ASP A 88 -15.16 -1.26 3.56
N HIS A 89 -15.43 -1.66 4.80
CA HIS A 89 -14.53 -1.41 5.91
C HIS A 89 -13.15 -2.05 5.75
N LEU A 90 -13.09 -3.26 5.17
CA LEU A 90 -11.81 -3.94 5.00
C LEU A 90 -10.90 -3.19 4.03
N SER A 91 -11.45 -2.71 2.91
CA SER A 91 -10.68 -1.93 1.93
C SER A 91 -10.14 -0.64 2.53
N HIS A 92 -10.98 0.06 3.29
CA HIS A 92 -10.57 1.29 3.95
C HIS A 92 -9.49 1.03 5.01
N ALA A 93 -9.63 -0.05 5.76
CA ALA A 93 -8.63 -0.41 6.78
C ALA A 93 -7.27 -0.70 6.16
N ILE A 94 -7.25 -1.45 5.06
CA ILE A 94 -6.01 -1.76 4.33
C ILE A 94 -5.33 -0.47 3.89
N LEU A 95 -6.06 0.41 3.24
CA LEU A 95 -5.49 1.64 2.71
C LEU A 95 -4.97 2.55 3.82
N ARG A 96 -5.73 2.70 4.91
CA ARG A 96 -5.29 3.55 6.01
C ARG A 96 -4.03 3.00 6.69
N ALA A 97 -3.92 1.68 6.79
CA ALA A 97 -2.70 1.06 7.31
C ALA A 97 -1.51 1.34 6.38
N MET A 98 -1.72 1.28 5.07
CA MET A 98 -0.69 1.62 4.10
C MET A 98 -0.28 3.08 4.22
N PHE A 99 -1.23 3.98 4.38
CA PHE A 99 -0.94 5.40 4.59
C PHE A 99 -0.13 5.63 5.87
N ALA A 100 -0.51 4.96 6.94
CA ALA A 100 0.24 5.07 8.21
C ALA A 100 1.69 4.65 8.01
N TYR A 101 1.90 3.55 7.31
CA TYR A 101 3.25 3.05 7.04
C TYR A 101 4.06 4.07 6.24
N GLU A 102 3.48 4.57 5.14
CA GLU A 102 4.17 5.53 4.28
C GLU A 102 4.56 6.81 5.02
N VAL A 103 3.60 7.40 5.75
CA VAL A 103 3.87 8.64 6.49
C VAL A 103 4.94 8.42 7.56
N ASN A 104 4.84 7.28 8.26
CA ASN A 104 5.82 6.96 9.29
C ASN A 104 7.22 6.76 8.70
N HIS A 105 7.30 6.12 7.54
CA HIS A 105 8.57 5.92 6.83
C HIS A 105 9.19 7.26 6.39
N GLU A 106 8.37 8.18 5.90
CA GLU A 106 8.84 9.49 5.42
C GLU A 106 9.30 10.41 6.55
N ARG A 107 8.90 10.12 7.79
CA ARG A 107 9.35 10.89 8.96
C ARG A 107 10.81 10.63 9.32
N ASP A 108 11.31 9.48 8.96
CA ASP A 108 12.68 9.09 9.25
C ASP A 108 13.62 9.54 8.12
#